data_6d6d79d7be5f264876ba86065c520e73
#
_entry.id   6d6d79d7be5f264876ba86065c520e73
#
_cell.length_a   1.000
_cell.length_b   1.000
_cell.length_c   1.000
_cell.angle_alpha   90.00
_cell.angle_beta   90.00
_cell.angle_gamma   90.00
#
_symmetry.space_group_name_H-M   'P 1'
#
loop_
_entity.id
_entity.type
_entity.pdbx_description
1 polymer ?
#
loop_
_entity_poly.entity_id
_entity_poly.type
_entity_poly.pdbx_seq_one_letter_code
_entity_poly.pdbx_strand_id
1 'polypeptide(L)'
;MYKLVLIRHGESTWNLENRFTGWTDVDLTPTGIAQAQNAGRLLKAEGFQFDVAYTSVLKRAIRTLYLALDEMDCTWLPVVKSWRLNERHYGGLQGLNKADMAKQYGEDQVLIWRRSYDTPPPVLEATDPRSERSDPRYAKLDPQQVPLTECLKDTVERVMPFWNESMAPAIKAGKRIVVSAHGNSIRALVKYLDNISDQDIVGLNIPNGIPLVYELDDNLKPIRHYYLGDAEAAAKAAAAVASQGKG
;
A
#
# COMPACT_ATOMS: atom_id res chain seq x y z
N MET A 1 -17.83 18.12 3.29
CA MET A 1 -17.45 16.90 2.52
C MET A 1 -15.98 17.00 2.14
N TYR A 2 -15.20 16.00 2.49
CA TYR A 2 -13.76 15.92 2.20
C TYR A 2 -13.47 14.85 1.14
N LYS A 3 -12.32 14.96 0.46
CA LYS A 3 -11.83 13.93 -0.48
C LYS A 3 -10.48 13.42 -0.03
N LEU A 4 -10.32 12.09 -0.05
CA LEU A 4 -9.07 11.37 0.19
C LEU A 4 -8.75 10.55 -1.06
N VAL A 5 -7.54 10.64 -1.56
CA VAL A 5 -7.07 9.82 -2.69
C VAL A 5 -5.99 8.87 -2.22
N LEU A 6 -6.19 7.59 -2.49
CA LEU A 6 -5.24 6.51 -2.19
C LEU A 6 -4.74 5.91 -3.51
N ILE A 7 -3.42 5.72 -3.65
CA ILE A 7 -2.80 5.11 -4.83
C ILE A 7 -1.86 4.01 -4.35
N ARG A 8 -2.13 2.77 -4.72
CA ARG A 8 -1.13 1.72 -4.60
C ARG A 8 -0.03 1.97 -5.63
N HIS A 9 1.23 1.78 -5.22
CA HIS A 9 2.36 1.91 -6.14
C HIS A 9 2.15 1.11 -7.43
N GLY A 10 2.77 1.56 -8.53
CA GLY A 10 2.80 0.85 -9.78
C GLY A 10 3.47 -0.52 -9.66
N GLU A 11 3.36 -1.36 -10.69
CA GLU A 11 4.01 -2.67 -10.72
C GLU A 11 5.50 -2.55 -10.37
N SER A 12 5.94 -3.35 -9.42
CA SER A 12 7.35 -3.47 -9.02
C SER A 12 8.02 -4.68 -9.69
N THR A 13 9.36 -4.70 -9.69
CA THR A 13 10.12 -5.83 -10.23
C THR A 13 9.71 -7.16 -9.59
N TRP A 14 9.46 -7.17 -8.27
CA TRP A 14 9.05 -8.39 -7.59
C TRP A 14 7.54 -8.69 -7.71
N ASN A 15 6.70 -7.72 -8.07
CA ASN A 15 5.34 -8.04 -8.55
C ASN A 15 5.42 -8.84 -9.86
N LEU A 16 6.24 -8.37 -10.82
CA LEU A 16 6.46 -9.05 -12.10
C LEU A 16 7.06 -10.45 -11.92
N GLU A 17 8.04 -10.61 -11.01
CA GLU A 17 8.69 -11.88 -10.70
C GLU A 17 7.87 -12.79 -9.80
N ASN A 18 6.66 -12.39 -9.39
CA ASN A 18 5.79 -13.13 -8.47
C ASN A 18 6.46 -13.47 -7.12
N ARG A 19 7.22 -12.53 -6.55
CA ARG A 19 7.90 -12.67 -5.26
C ARG A 19 7.18 -11.94 -4.13
N PHE A 20 7.33 -12.45 -2.91
CA PHE A 20 6.96 -11.73 -1.70
C PHE A 20 7.90 -10.54 -1.51
N THR A 21 7.38 -9.32 -1.44
CA THR A 21 8.19 -8.10 -1.39
C THR A 21 8.37 -7.56 0.04
N GLY A 22 7.28 -7.27 0.72
CA GLY A 22 7.31 -6.70 2.07
C GLY A 22 8.08 -5.38 2.14
N TRP A 23 9.05 -5.29 3.04
CA TRP A 23 9.88 -4.12 3.26
C TRP A 23 11.13 -4.06 2.37
N THR A 24 11.40 -5.09 1.58
CA THR A 24 12.49 -5.05 0.60
C THR A 24 12.24 -3.92 -0.40
N ASP A 25 13.27 -3.09 -0.63
CA ASP A 25 13.14 -1.82 -1.36
C ASP A 25 13.37 -2.00 -2.87
N VAL A 26 12.50 -2.76 -3.51
CA VAL A 26 12.53 -2.96 -4.96
C VAL A 26 11.91 -1.78 -5.71
N ASP A 27 12.33 -1.59 -6.94
CA ASP A 27 11.91 -0.51 -7.80
C ASP A 27 10.71 -0.87 -8.69
N LEU A 28 10.15 0.14 -9.37
CA LEU A 28 9.10 0.00 -10.36
C LEU A 28 9.65 -0.63 -11.64
N THR A 29 8.81 -1.40 -12.33
CA THR A 29 9.02 -1.80 -13.73
C THR A 29 8.65 -0.64 -14.68
N PRO A 30 9.03 -0.71 -15.98
CA PRO A 30 8.52 0.23 -16.99
C PRO A 30 6.99 0.32 -17.00
N THR A 31 6.29 -0.81 -16.85
CA THR A 31 4.83 -0.84 -16.70
C THR A 31 4.38 -0.08 -15.45
N GLY A 32 5.06 -0.27 -14.31
CA GLY A 32 4.75 0.44 -13.06
C GLY A 32 4.95 1.96 -13.17
N ILE A 33 5.98 2.39 -13.89
CA ILE A 33 6.21 3.81 -14.22
C ILE A 33 5.03 4.37 -15.03
N ALA A 34 4.63 3.67 -16.09
CA ALA A 34 3.49 4.07 -16.91
C ALA A 34 2.18 4.11 -16.12
N GLN A 35 1.95 3.17 -15.21
CA GLN A 35 0.79 3.16 -14.31
C GLN A 35 0.79 4.39 -13.39
N ALA A 36 1.92 4.74 -12.81
CA ALA A 36 2.07 5.91 -11.95
C ALA A 36 1.81 7.23 -12.70
N GLN A 37 2.34 7.37 -13.89
CA GLN A 37 2.09 8.52 -14.78
C GLN A 37 0.60 8.60 -15.16
N ASN A 38 -0.02 7.47 -15.50
CA ASN A 38 -1.44 7.43 -15.84
C ASN A 38 -2.32 7.84 -14.65
N ALA A 39 -1.96 7.45 -13.42
CA ALA A 39 -2.65 7.90 -12.21
C ALA A 39 -2.64 9.44 -12.10
N GLY A 40 -1.49 10.07 -12.35
CA GLY A 40 -1.37 11.53 -12.37
C GLY A 40 -2.21 12.17 -13.47
N ARG A 41 -2.20 11.61 -14.68
CA ARG A 41 -3.05 12.11 -15.79
C ARG A 41 -4.53 12.01 -15.49
N LEU A 42 -5.00 10.91 -14.91
CA LEU A 42 -6.39 10.75 -14.49
C LEU A 42 -6.78 11.79 -13.43
N LEU A 43 -5.94 11.97 -12.41
CA LEU A 43 -6.20 12.96 -11.36
C LEU A 43 -6.25 14.39 -11.93
N LYS A 44 -5.34 14.73 -12.84
CA LYS A 44 -5.32 16.04 -13.51
C LYS A 44 -6.56 16.26 -14.37
N ALA A 45 -6.96 15.27 -15.16
CA ALA A 45 -8.14 15.34 -16.03
C ALA A 45 -9.44 15.55 -15.25
N GLU A 46 -9.56 14.94 -14.06
CA GLU A 46 -10.70 15.09 -13.16
C GLU A 46 -10.60 16.35 -12.27
N GLY A 47 -9.58 17.18 -12.47
CA GLY A 47 -9.44 18.46 -11.77
C GLY A 47 -9.05 18.35 -10.30
N PHE A 48 -8.45 17.21 -9.87
CA PHE A 48 -7.96 17.06 -8.51
C PHE A 48 -6.83 18.03 -8.22
N GLN A 49 -6.86 18.60 -7.03
CA GLN A 49 -5.79 19.43 -6.47
C GLN A 49 -5.48 18.94 -5.06
N PHE A 50 -4.21 19.03 -4.68
CA PHE A 50 -3.74 18.60 -3.37
C PHE A 50 -2.98 19.71 -2.65
N ASP A 51 -2.95 19.63 -1.32
CA ASP A 51 -2.23 20.57 -0.44
C ASP A 51 -1.05 19.88 0.25
N VAL A 52 -1.10 18.56 0.39
CA VAL A 52 -0.05 17.73 0.96
C VAL A 52 -0.16 16.28 0.43
N ALA A 53 0.98 15.65 0.26
CA ALA A 53 1.06 14.25 -0.13
C ALA A 53 1.72 13.40 0.97
N TYR A 54 1.29 12.17 1.09
CA TYR A 54 1.82 11.19 2.05
C TYR A 54 2.32 9.95 1.31
N THR A 55 3.42 9.37 1.77
CA THR A 55 3.93 8.12 1.22
C THR A 55 4.75 7.36 2.25
N SER A 56 5.12 6.12 1.92
CA SER A 56 6.03 5.30 2.72
C SER A 56 7.49 5.73 2.54
N VAL A 57 8.41 4.95 3.15
CA VAL A 57 9.86 5.12 2.95
C VAL A 57 10.43 4.13 1.93
N LEU A 58 9.57 3.42 1.19
CA LEU A 58 9.96 2.47 0.15
C LEU A 58 9.88 3.13 -1.24
N LYS A 59 10.94 2.94 -2.04
CA LYS A 59 11.13 3.69 -3.30
C LYS A 59 9.98 3.50 -4.30
N ARG A 60 9.39 2.32 -4.41
CA ARG A 60 8.29 2.07 -5.35
C ARG A 60 7.06 2.95 -5.08
N ALA A 61 6.73 3.22 -3.81
CA ALA A 61 5.64 4.12 -3.44
C ALA A 61 6.04 5.60 -3.61
N ILE A 62 7.26 5.96 -3.20
CA ILE A 62 7.80 7.32 -3.36
C ILE A 62 7.85 7.69 -4.84
N ARG A 63 8.39 6.83 -5.69
CA ARG A 63 8.48 7.06 -7.14
C ARG A 63 7.11 7.15 -7.79
N THR A 64 6.18 6.28 -7.42
CA THR A 64 4.79 6.36 -7.90
C THR A 64 4.18 7.72 -7.59
N LEU A 65 4.36 8.22 -6.36
CA LEU A 65 3.87 9.54 -5.97
C LEU A 65 4.47 10.64 -6.86
N TYR A 66 5.80 10.71 -6.95
CA TYR A 66 6.44 11.79 -7.71
C TYR A 66 6.14 11.74 -9.21
N LEU A 67 6.03 10.55 -9.80
CA LEU A 67 5.60 10.42 -11.20
C LEU A 67 4.16 10.91 -11.42
N ALA A 68 3.26 10.64 -10.46
CA ALA A 68 1.90 11.17 -10.53
C ALA A 68 1.87 12.70 -10.34
N LEU A 69 2.63 13.23 -9.37
CA LEU A 69 2.72 14.68 -9.14
C LEU A 69 3.37 15.44 -10.30
N ASP A 70 4.32 14.81 -11.01
CA ASP A 70 4.94 15.37 -12.21
C ASP A 70 3.92 15.57 -13.34
N GLU A 71 3.12 14.55 -13.63
CA GLU A 71 2.02 14.64 -14.61
C GLU A 71 0.96 15.71 -14.23
N MET A 72 0.82 16.01 -12.94
CA MET A 72 -0.09 17.04 -12.41
C MET A 72 0.55 18.43 -12.34
N ASP A 73 1.83 18.61 -12.69
CA ASP A 73 2.61 19.85 -12.52
C ASP A 73 2.62 20.37 -11.06
N CYS A 74 2.67 19.47 -10.08
CA CYS A 74 2.62 19.84 -8.65
C CYS A 74 3.68 19.11 -7.79
N THR A 75 4.86 18.86 -8.33
CA THR A 75 6.01 18.29 -7.58
C THR A 75 6.50 19.15 -6.42
N TRP A 76 6.09 20.40 -6.37
CA TRP A 76 6.34 21.35 -5.28
C TRP A 76 5.56 21.05 -3.99
N LEU A 77 4.56 20.16 -4.04
CA LEU A 77 3.76 19.81 -2.86
C LEU A 77 4.62 19.30 -1.70
N PRO A 78 4.32 19.70 -0.45
CA PRO A 78 4.93 19.07 0.71
C PRO A 78 4.62 17.55 0.71
N VAL A 79 5.67 16.76 0.89
CA VAL A 79 5.58 15.29 0.96
C VAL A 79 6.01 14.82 2.34
N VAL A 80 5.11 14.14 3.03
CA VAL A 80 5.37 13.51 4.33
C VAL A 80 5.60 12.02 4.11
N LYS A 81 6.80 11.55 4.46
CA LYS A 81 7.16 10.13 4.40
C LYS A 81 7.06 9.50 5.77
N SER A 82 6.42 8.35 5.86
CA SER A 82 6.31 7.60 7.11
C SER A 82 6.49 6.10 6.87
N TRP A 83 7.35 5.46 7.68
CA TRP A 83 7.51 4.01 7.69
C TRP A 83 6.18 3.30 8.06
N ARG A 84 5.28 3.97 8.77
CA ARG A 84 3.96 3.44 9.13
C ARG A 84 3.08 3.17 7.89
N LEU A 85 3.39 3.78 6.74
CA LEU A 85 2.73 3.50 5.46
C LEU A 85 3.45 2.41 4.63
N ASN A 86 4.54 1.82 5.12
CA ASN A 86 5.21 0.71 4.44
C ASN A 86 4.25 -0.45 4.17
N GLU A 87 4.63 -1.31 3.22
CA GLU A 87 3.97 -2.59 2.98
C GLU A 87 4.01 -3.46 4.25
N ARG A 88 3.12 -4.42 4.34
CA ARG A 88 3.17 -5.47 5.36
C ARG A 88 4.48 -6.24 5.24
N HIS A 89 5.13 -6.49 6.37
CA HIS A 89 6.37 -7.27 6.41
C HIS A 89 6.07 -8.76 6.23
N TYR A 90 6.62 -9.35 5.19
CA TYR A 90 6.36 -10.76 4.88
C TYR A 90 7.31 -11.73 5.59
N GLY A 91 8.09 -11.29 6.58
CA GLY A 91 8.95 -12.15 7.39
C GLY A 91 9.95 -12.95 6.56
N GLY A 92 10.10 -14.22 6.90
CA GLY A 92 10.99 -15.15 6.20
C GLY A 92 10.62 -15.43 4.74
N LEU A 93 9.40 -15.03 4.29
CA LEU A 93 9.00 -15.19 2.89
C LEU A 93 9.53 -14.08 1.98
N GLN A 94 10.06 -12.95 2.51
CA GLN A 94 10.59 -11.87 1.67
C GLN A 94 11.64 -12.38 0.70
N GLY A 95 11.46 -12.05 -0.59
CA GLY A 95 12.33 -12.46 -1.70
C GLY A 95 12.01 -13.84 -2.30
N LEU A 96 11.19 -14.66 -1.65
CA LEU A 96 10.82 -15.98 -2.16
C LEU A 96 9.70 -15.88 -3.20
N ASN A 97 9.72 -16.77 -4.19
CA ASN A 97 8.70 -16.84 -5.23
C ASN A 97 7.41 -17.46 -4.66
N LYS A 98 6.27 -16.84 -4.94
CA LYS A 98 4.98 -17.26 -4.38
C LYS A 98 4.53 -18.62 -4.88
N ALA A 99 4.77 -18.94 -6.17
CA ALA A 99 4.40 -20.23 -6.75
C ALA A 99 5.29 -21.36 -6.20
N ASP A 100 6.58 -21.10 -5.96
CA ASP A 100 7.46 -22.09 -5.35
C ASP A 100 7.07 -22.37 -3.89
N MET A 101 6.66 -21.34 -3.16
CA MET A 101 6.14 -21.52 -1.80
C MET A 101 4.83 -22.29 -1.79
N ALA A 102 3.95 -22.06 -2.78
CA ALA A 102 2.71 -22.83 -2.93
C ALA A 102 2.99 -24.31 -3.22
N LYS A 103 4.01 -24.64 -4.02
CA LYS A 103 4.44 -26.02 -4.25
C LYS A 103 5.02 -26.66 -2.97
N GLN A 104 5.75 -25.89 -2.17
CA GLN A 104 6.41 -26.41 -0.95
C GLN A 104 5.46 -26.57 0.23
N TYR A 105 4.57 -25.60 0.46
CA TYR A 105 3.71 -25.53 1.65
C TYR A 105 2.23 -25.77 1.37
N GLY A 106 1.84 -25.85 0.11
CA GLY A 106 0.45 -25.91 -0.33
C GLY A 106 -0.15 -24.51 -0.59
N GLU A 107 -1.05 -24.43 -1.56
CA GLU A 107 -1.72 -23.18 -1.95
C GLU A 107 -2.52 -22.57 -0.79
N ASP A 108 -3.22 -23.40 -0.01
CA ASP A 108 -4.03 -22.95 1.13
C ASP A 108 -3.17 -22.27 2.20
N GLN A 109 -2.01 -22.84 2.53
CA GLN A 109 -1.12 -22.24 3.52
C GLN A 109 -0.54 -20.91 3.03
N VAL A 110 -0.16 -20.84 1.76
CA VAL A 110 0.34 -19.59 1.17
C VAL A 110 -0.77 -18.55 1.09
N LEU A 111 -2.01 -18.98 0.80
CA LEU A 111 -3.17 -18.08 0.80
C LEU A 111 -3.44 -17.52 2.21
N ILE A 112 -3.33 -18.34 3.25
CA ILE A 112 -3.44 -17.90 4.65
C ILE A 112 -2.39 -16.83 4.96
N TRP A 113 -1.12 -17.07 4.67
CA TRP A 113 -0.04 -16.09 4.89
C TRP A 113 -0.22 -14.80 4.10
N ARG A 114 -0.83 -14.87 2.93
CA ARG A 114 -1.08 -13.69 2.08
C ARG A 114 -2.30 -12.87 2.50
N ARG A 115 -3.32 -13.50 3.04
CA ARG A 115 -4.67 -12.92 3.10
C ARG A 115 -5.30 -12.92 4.48
N SER A 116 -4.94 -13.84 5.36
CA SER A 116 -5.49 -13.89 6.72
C SER A 116 -5.28 -12.56 7.43
N TYR A 117 -6.26 -12.16 8.24
CA TYR A 117 -6.19 -10.95 9.03
C TYR A 117 -5.15 -11.05 10.16
N ASP A 118 -5.09 -12.19 10.84
CA ASP A 118 -4.37 -12.39 12.10
C ASP A 118 -3.25 -13.45 12.06
N THR A 119 -3.04 -14.11 10.94
CA THR A 119 -1.99 -15.14 10.81
C THR A 119 -0.78 -14.57 10.04
N PRO A 120 0.35 -14.30 10.73
CA PRO A 120 1.54 -13.78 10.07
C PRO A 120 2.29 -14.86 9.28
N PRO A 121 3.09 -14.46 8.27
CA PRO A 121 4.10 -15.33 7.67
C PRO A 121 5.14 -15.79 8.69
N PRO A 122 5.98 -16.80 8.35
CA PRO A 122 7.10 -17.22 9.20
C PRO A 122 7.98 -16.03 9.58
N VAL A 123 8.40 -15.99 10.85
CA VAL A 123 9.25 -14.92 11.39
C VAL A 123 10.61 -14.92 10.69
N LEU A 124 11.11 -13.75 10.33
CA LEU A 124 12.48 -13.55 9.90
C LEU A 124 13.40 -13.49 11.12
N GLU A 125 14.53 -14.21 11.09
CA GLU A 125 15.52 -14.10 12.16
C GLU A 125 16.10 -12.68 12.23
N ALA A 126 16.29 -12.18 13.46
CA ALA A 126 16.78 -10.80 13.65
C ALA A 126 18.20 -10.59 13.08
N THR A 127 18.99 -11.64 12.98
CA THR A 127 20.35 -11.66 12.42
C THR A 127 20.38 -11.97 10.93
N ASP A 128 19.24 -12.27 10.32
CA ASP A 128 19.15 -12.50 8.87
C ASP A 128 19.56 -11.21 8.12
N PRO A 129 20.44 -11.32 7.10
CA PRO A 129 20.88 -10.16 6.33
C PRO A 129 19.74 -9.41 5.60
N ARG A 130 18.56 -10.02 5.47
CA ARG A 130 17.35 -9.38 4.94
C ARG A 130 16.60 -8.55 5.99
N SER A 131 17.00 -8.61 7.25
CA SER A 131 16.35 -7.81 8.32
C SER A 131 16.67 -6.32 8.14
N GLU A 132 15.64 -5.51 8.20
CA GLU A 132 15.76 -4.05 8.07
C GLU A 132 16.19 -3.35 9.36
N ARG A 133 16.46 -4.06 10.43
CA ARG A 133 16.85 -3.48 11.74
C ARG A 133 18.17 -2.68 11.69
N SER A 134 19.03 -2.97 10.72
CA SER A 134 20.28 -2.21 10.48
C SER A 134 20.13 -1.13 9.39
N ASP A 135 18.97 -1.00 8.77
CA ASP A 135 18.74 -0.04 7.70
C ASP A 135 18.65 1.38 8.26
N PRO A 136 19.40 2.36 7.71
CA PRO A 136 19.43 3.74 8.18
C PRO A 136 18.06 4.44 8.14
N ARG A 137 17.13 3.99 7.29
CA ARG A 137 15.75 4.52 7.25
C ARG A 137 15.01 4.35 8.56
N TYR A 138 15.36 3.33 9.34
CA TYR A 138 14.71 2.94 10.60
C TYR A 138 15.60 3.17 11.83
N ALA A 139 16.77 3.79 11.67
CA ALA A 139 17.76 3.97 12.76
C ALA A 139 17.24 4.77 13.97
N LYS A 140 16.18 5.56 13.78
CA LYS A 140 15.55 6.35 14.86
C LYS A 140 14.42 5.59 15.59
N LEU A 141 14.06 4.41 15.11
CA LEU A 141 13.02 3.60 15.72
C LEU A 141 13.63 2.70 16.80
N ASP A 142 12.80 2.37 17.81
CA ASP A 142 13.12 1.25 18.67
C ASP A 142 13.25 -0.02 17.78
N PRO A 143 14.29 -0.84 17.96
CA PRO A 143 14.44 -2.08 17.20
C PRO A 143 13.22 -3.01 17.23
N GLN A 144 12.40 -2.93 18.29
CA GLN A 144 11.15 -3.69 18.40
C GLN A 144 10.03 -3.16 17.48
N GLN A 145 10.12 -1.90 17.04
CA GLN A 145 9.18 -1.31 16.09
C GLN A 145 9.47 -1.72 14.64
N VAL A 146 10.68 -2.22 14.36
CA VAL A 146 11.03 -2.78 13.05
C VAL A 146 10.60 -4.25 13.04
N PRO A 147 9.52 -4.59 12.30
CA PRO A 147 8.95 -5.93 12.39
C PRO A 147 9.88 -6.99 11.78
N LEU A 148 9.74 -8.22 12.26
CA LEU A 148 10.34 -9.40 11.66
C LEU A 148 9.30 -10.27 10.94
N THR A 149 8.03 -9.94 11.09
CA THR A 149 6.87 -10.44 10.33
C THR A 149 5.64 -9.61 10.72
N GLU A 150 4.67 -9.54 9.84
CA GLU A 150 3.38 -8.89 10.11
C GLU A 150 2.23 -9.68 9.48
N CYS A 151 1.12 -9.82 10.19
CA CYS A 151 -0.20 -10.04 9.59
C CYS A 151 -0.89 -8.71 9.27
N LEU A 152 -2.09 -8.74 8.69
CA LEU A 152 -2.80 -7.50 8.39
C LEU A 152 -3.20 -6.73 9.66
N LYS A 153 -3.53 -7.43 10.74
CA LYS A 153 -3.82 -6.83 12.06
C LYS A 153 -2.66 -5.97 12.54
N ASP A 154 -1.43 -6.49 12.49
CA ASP A 154 -0.22 -5.74 12.86
C ASP A 154 -0.03 -4.51 11.98
N THR A 155 -0.33 -4.65 10.68
CA THR A 155 -0.28 -3.53 9.73
C THR A 155 -1.30 -2.45 10.08
N VAL A 156 -2.53 -2.82 10.45
CA VAL A 156 -3.57 -1.89 10.94
C VAL A 156 -3.07 -1.15 12.18
N GLU A 157 -2.57 -1.88 13.19
CA GLU A 157 -2.06 -1.30 14.43
C GLU A 157 -0.90 -0.32 14.18
N ARG A 158 -0.12 -0.55 13.14
CA ARG A 158 0.99 0.32 12.75
C ARG A 158 0.54 1.55 11.94
N VAL A 159 -0.45 1.41 11.07
CA VAL A 159 -0.95 2.49 10.21
C VAL A 159 -1.84 3.46 10.97
N MET A 160 -2.70 2.98 11.85
CA MET A 160 -3.74 3.79 12.50
C MET A 160 -3.23 4.95 13.35
N PRO A 161 -2.13 4.85 14.10
CA PRO A 161 -1.58 6.03 14.78
C PRO A 161 -1.23 7.16 13.81
N PHE A 162 -0.67 6.86 12.64
CA PHE A 162 -0.33 7.87 11.65
C PHE A 162 -1.57 8.48 10.97
N TRP A 163 -2.61 7.68 10.75
CA TRP A 163 -3.90 8.19 10.33
C TRP A 163 -4.46 9.19 11.34
N ASN A 164 -4.52 8.81 12.62
CA ASN A 164 -5.14 9.60 13.68
C ASN A 164 -4.35 10.89 14.00
N GLU A 165 -3.02 10.83 13.94
CA GLU A 165 -2.14 11.93 14.39
C GLU A 165 -1.76 12.88 13.25
N SER A 166 -1.80 12.44 11.99
CA SER A 166 -1.31 13.22 10.85
C SER A 166 -2.34 13.39 9.74
N MET A 167 -2.85 12.30 9.16
CA MET A 167 -3.70 12.39 7.97
C MET A 167 -5.11 12.89 8.28
N ALA A 168 -5.78 12.33 9.28
CA ALA A 168 -7.14 12.75 9.65
C ALA A 168 -7.21 14.20 10.14
N PRO A 169 -6.27 14.69 10.99
CA PRO A 169 -6.23 16.11 11.34
C PRO A 169 -6.00 17.03 10.13
N ALA A 170 -5.16 16.65 9.17
CA ALA A 170 -4.94 17.42 7.96
C ALA A 170 -6.22 17.54 7.12
N ILE A 171 -6.96 16.44 6.96
CA ILE A 171 -8.26 16.46 6.24
C ILE A 171 -9.27 17.36 6.97
N LYS A 172 -9.40 17.21 8.30
CA LYS A 172 -10.31 18.05 9.12
C LYS A 172 -9.95 19.52 9.09
N ALA A 173 -8.66 19.85 8.90
CA ALA A 173 -8.20 21.23 8.68
C ALA A 173 -8.48 21.74 7.25
N GLY A 174 -9.18 20.97 6.43
CA GLY A 174 -9.56 21.33 5.07
C GLY A 174 -8.51 21.03 4.00
N LYS A 175 -7.42 20.35 4.33
CA LYS A 175 -6.38 19.99 3.36
C LYS A 175 -6.85 18.83 2.48
N ARG A 176 -6.58 18.96 1.18
CA ARG A 176 -6.79 17.91 0.18
C ARG A 176 -5.53 17.06 0.16
N ILE A 177 -5.66 15.76 0.45
CA ILE A 177 -4.52 14.88 0.58
C ILE A 177 -4.53 13.76 -0.46
N VAL A 178 -3.33 13.37 -0.90
CA VAL A 178 -3.08 12.17 -1.67
C VAL A 178 -2.08 11.28 -0.93
N VAL A 179 -2.34 9.98 -0.94
CA VAL A 179 -1.50 8.96 -0.29
C VAL A 179 -1.05 7.96 -1.33
N SER A 180 0.25 7.82 -1.54
CA SER A 180 0.82 6.73 -2.33
C SER A 180 1.47 5.72 -1.39
N ALA A 181 0.94 4.49 -1.39
CA ALA A 181 1.37 3.46 -0.44
C ALA A 181 1.31 2.05 -1.08
N HIS A 182 1.01 1.05 -0.29
CA HIS A 182 1.13 -0.36 -0.67
C HIS A 182 -0.20 -1.10 -0.51
N GLY A 183 -0.27 -2.31 -1.09
CA GLY A 183 -1.49 -3.11 -1.06
C GLY A 183 -2.03 -3.31 0.36
N ASN A 184 -1.20 -3.69 1.32
CA ASN A 184 -1.69 -3.99 2.66
C ASN A 184 -1.83 -2.73 3.55
N SER A 185 -1.00 -1.70 3.41
CA SER A 185 -1.22 -0.45 4.14
C SER A 185 -2.49 0.26 3.69
N ILE A 186 -2.82 0.21 2.38
CA ILE A 186 -4.10 0.73 1.88
C ILE A 186 -5.26 -0.16 2.34
N ARG A 187 -5.12 -1.50 2.32
CA ARG A 187 -6.14 -2.41 2.86
C ARG A 187 -6.44 -2.13 4.35
N ALA A 188 -5.42 -1.76 5.12
CA ALA A 188 -5.60 -1.35 6.51
C ALA A 188 -6.46 -0.09 6.63
N LEU A 189 -6.20 0.93 5.82
CA LEU A 189 -7.00 2.16 5.77
C LEU A 189 -8.44 1.89 5.28
N VAL A 190 -8.60 1.12 4.22
CA VAL A 190 -9.93 0.77 3.67
C VAL A 190 -10.73 -0.04 4.69
N LYS A 191 -10.10 -1.02 5.37
CA LYS A 191 -10.76 -1.78 6.44
C LYS A 191 -11.31 -0.88 7.53
N TYR A 192 -10.53 0.10 7.96
CA TYR A 192 -10.97 1.08 8.97
C TYR A 192 -12.08 1.99 8.44
N LEU A 193 -11.91 2.58 7.26
CA LEU A 193 -12.85 3.53 6.69
C LEU A 193 -14.22 2.88 6.42
N ASP A 194 -14.23 1.73 5.78
CA ASP A 194 -15.45 1.02 5.36
C ASP A 194 -15.98 0.05 6.45
N ASN A 195 -15.33 0.00 7.60
CA ASN A 195 -15.67 -0.93 8.69
C ASN A 195 -15.80 -2.38 8.23
N ILE A 196 -14.86 -2.84 7.40
CA ILE A 196 -14.85 -4.20 6.84
C ILE A 196 -14.50 -5.21 7.94
N SER A 197 -15.21 -6.33 8.00
CA SER A 197 -14.93 -7.41 8.96
C SER A 197 -13.56 -8.07 8.71
N ASP A 198 -13.05 -8.79 9.72
CA ASP A 198 -11.80 -9.55 9.61
C ASP A 198 -11.92 -10.68 8.56
N GLN A 199 -13.11 -11.18 8.35
CA GLN A 199 -13.41 -12.21 7.34
C GLN A 199 -13.49 -11.61 5.93
N ASP A 200 -14.18 -10.50 5.77
CA ASP A 200 -14.43 -9.91 4.44
C ASP A 200 -13.18 -9.23 3.88
N ILE A 201 -12.29 -8.72 4.73
CA ILE A 201 -11.03 -8.07 4.28
C ILE A 201 -10.14 -9.02 3.47
N VAL A 202 -10.27 -10.33 3.67
CA VAL A 202 -9.51 -11.35 2.92
C VAL A 202 -9.73 -11.23 1.41
N GLY A 203 -10.95 -10.88 0.99
CA GLY A 203 -11.35 -10.74 -0.41
C GLY A 203 -10.94 -9.42 -1.07
N LEU A 204 -10.52 -8.41 -0.30
CA LEU A 204 -10.18 -7.11 -0.86
C LEU A 204 -8.81 -7.11 -1.53
N ASN A 205 -8.75 -6.69 -2.79
CA ASN A 205 -7.54 -6.50 -3.57
C ASN A 205 -7.47 -5.07 -4.09
N ILE A 206 -6.32 -4.43 -3.90
CA ILE A 206 -6.07 -3.06 -4.36
C ILE A 206 -5.25 -3.13 -5.66
N PRO A 207 -5.77 -2.63 -6.79
CA PRO A 207 -5.04 -2.59 -8.05
C PRO A 207 -3.84 -1.65 -8.00
N ASN A 208 -2.79 -1.95 -8.77
CA ASN A 208 -1.61 -1.09 -8.89
C ASN A 208 -1.93 0.17 -9.71
N GLY A 209 -1.48 1.33 -9.25
CA GLY A 209 -1.46 2.56 -10.02
C GLY A 209 -2.83 3.14 -10.40
N ILE A 210 -3.93 2.69 -9.80
CA ILE A 210 -5.26 3.23 -10.06
C ILE A 210 -5.72 4.03 -8.83
N PRO A 211 -5.98 5.34 -8.95
CA PRO A 211 -6.41 6.14 -7.82
C PRO A 211 -7.76 5.68 -7.28
N LEU A 212 -7.83 5.41 -5.98
CA LEU A 212 -9.03 5.15 -5.20
C LEU A 212 -9.44 6.44 -4.49
N VAL A 213 -10.61 6.96 -4.82
CA VAL A 213 -11.14 8.20 -4.25
C VAL A 213 -12.18 7.87 -3.19
N TYR A 214 -12.01 8.44 -2.01
CA TYR A 214 -13.03 8.49 -0.96
C TYR A 214 -13.63 9.88 -0.88
N GLU A 215 -14.95 9.95 -0.81
CA GLU A 215 -15.70 11.11 -0.37
C GLU A 215 -16.12 10.86 1.09
N LEU A 216 -15.71 11.76 1.99
CA LEU A 216 -15.90 11.61 3.43
C LEU A 216 -16.81 12.72 3.96
N ASP A 217 -17.63 12.38 4.96
CA ASP A 217 -18.41 13.36 5.71
C ASP A 217 -17.53 14.15 6.71
N ASP A 218 -18.15 15.03 7.50
CA ASP A 218 -17.46 15.88 8.46
C ASP A 218 -16.85 15.09 9.64
N ASN A 219 -17.29 13.84 9.83
CA ASN A 219 -16.73 12.89 10.80
C ASN A 219 -15.71 11.92 10.18
N LEU A 220 -15.32 12.16 8.92
CA LEU A 220 -14.43 11.30 8.12
C LEU A 220 -15.01 9.91 7.87
N LYS A 221 -16.31 9.74 7.90
CA LYS A 221 -16.98 8.52 7.47
C LYS A 221 -17.19 8.52 5.97
N PRO A 222 -16.95 7.38 5.29
CA PRO A 222 -17.18 7.28 3.86
C PRO A 222 -18.65 7.52 3.48
N ILE A 223 -18.87 8.43 2.56
CA ILE A 223 -20.15 8.61 1.85
C ILE A 223 -20.17 7.66 0.67
N ARG A 224 -19.06 7.60 -0.08
CA ARG A 224 -18.79 6.64 -1.15
C ARG A 224 -17.30 6.56 -1.46
N HIS A 225 -16.90 5.52 -2.15
CA HIS A 225 -15.59 5.46 -2.78
C HIS A 225 -15.69 4.86 -4.20
N TYR A 226 -14.70 5.17 -5.03
CA TYR A 226 -14.63 4.71 -6.41
C TYR A 226 -13.21 4.80 -6.95
N TYR A 227 -12.90 3.95 -7.92
CA TYR A 227 -11.67 4.07 -8.69
C TYR A 227 -11.83 5.06 -9.84
N LEU A 228 -10.79 5.87 -10.12
CA LEU A 228 -10.76 6.73 -11.29
C LEU A 228 -10.49 5.93 -12.56
N GLY A 229 -11.02 6.44 -13.68
CA GLY A 229 -10.86 5.82 -14.98
C GLY A 229 -11.91 4.73 -15.24
N ASP A 230 -11.51 3.71 -16.02
CA ASP A 230 -12.40 2.62 -16.40
C ASP A 230 -12.58 1.63 -15.25
N ALA A 231 -13.83 1.48 -14.79
CA ALA A 231 -14.19 0.57 -13.70
C ALA A 231 -13.92 -0.90 -14.06
N GLU A 232 -14.08 -1.30 -15.31
CA GLU A 232 -13.78 -2.67 -15.77
C GLU A 232 -12.27 -2.94 -15.73
N ALA A 233 -11.45 -1.97 -16.16
CA ALA A 233 -10.00 -2.06 -16.07
C ALA A 233 -9.53 -2.15 -14.60
N ALA A 234 -10.14 -1.40 -13.68
CA ALA A 234 -9.83 -1.48 -12.25
C ALA A 234 -10.19 -2.85 -11.67
N ALA A 235 -11.37 -3.39 -12.00
CA ALA A 235 -11.78 -4.73 -11.57
C ALA A 235 -10.86 -5.83 -12.11
N LYS A 236 -10.46 -5.75 -13.39
CA LYS A 236 -9.50 -6.68 -14.00
C LYS A 236 -8.12 -6.62 -13.33
N ALA A 237 -7.64 -5.42 -13.03
CA ALA A 237 -6.36 -5.24 -12.33
C ALA A 237 -6.41 -5.78 -10.89
N ALA A 238 -7.51 -5.60 -10.16
CA ALA A 238 -7.71 -6.18 -8.84
C ALA A 238 -7.76 -7.72 -8.89
N ALA A 239 -8.42 -8.30 -9.88
CA ALA A 239 -8.46 -9.75 -10.11
C ALA A 239 -7.06 -10.33 -10.43
N ALA A 240 -6.24 -9.62 -11.19
CA ALA A 240 -4.85 -10.01 -11.47
C ALA A 240 -4.00 -10.06 -10.17
N VAL A 241 -4.22 -9.14 -9.25
CA VAL A 241 -3.58 -9.18 -7.91
C VAL A 241 -4.06 -10.39 -7.10
N ALA A 242 -5.34 -10.73 -7.18
CA ALA A 242 -5.90 -11.90 -6.49
C ALA A 242 -5.30 -13.22 -6.97
N SER A 243 -5.02 -13.34 -8.26
CA SER A 243 -4.49 -14.57 -8.88
C SER A 243 -2.99 -14.80 -8.62
N GLN A 244 -2.25 -13.82 -8.14
CA GLN A 244 -0.84 -13.99 -7.78
C GLN A 244 -0.65 -15.11 -6.76
N GLY A 245 0.27 -16.05 -7.03
CA GLY A 245 0.56 -17.18 -6.13
C GLY A 245 -0.33 -18.41 -6.35
N LYS A 246 -1.21 -18.39 -7.33
CA LYS A 246 -1.76 -19.61 -7.91
C LYS A 246 -0.73 -20.13 -8.93
N GLY A 247 -0.35 -21.40 -8.75
CA GLY A 247 0.62 -22.10 -9.61
C GLY A 247 0.05 -22.41 -10.99
#